data_d227d2d4466defeb505c1bbc87cb5537
#
_entry.id   d227d2d4466defeb505c1bbc87cb5537
#
_cell.length_a   1.000
_cell.length_b   1.000
_cell.length_c   1.000
_cell.angle_alpha   90.00
_cell.angle_beta   90.00
_cell.angle_gamma   90.00
#
_symmetry.space_group_name_H-M   'P 1'
#
loop_
_entity.id
_entity.type
_entity.pdbx_description
1 polymer ?
#
loop_
_entity_poly.entity_id
_entity_poly.type
_entity_poly.pdbx_seq_one_letter_code
_entity_poly.pdbx_strand_id
1 'polypeptide(L)'
;MSAPEHLSEVARSVWDQVVKGRPDAEGPDLEAYCTQVARMRDAQARIDAEGLVVADEKGRPVPHPALAIEKAAQAEVRAWADRFRPLMGMWDLI
;
A
#
# COMPACT_ATOMS: atom_id res chain seq x y z
N MET A 1 -3.44 9.64 -17.04
CA MET A 1 -1.97 9.49 -17.15
C MET A 1 -1.59 8.07 -16.76
N SER A 2 -0.70 7.48 -17.53
CA SER A 2 -0.26 6.11 -17.27
C SER A 2 0.70 6.05 -16.08
N ALA A 3 0.66 4.93 -15.37
CA ALA A 3 1.57 4.70 -14.27
C ALA A 3 3.02 4.61 -14.77
N PRO A 4 3.99 5.14 -14.01
CA PRO A 4 5.40 4.99 -14.35
C PRO A 4 5.83 3.53 -14.48
N GLU A 5 6.67 3.24 -15.45
CA GLU A 5 7.09 1.88 -15.74
C GLU A 5 7.92 1.24 -14.63
N HIS A 6 8.62 2.06 -13.84
CA HIS A 6 9.46 1.54 -12.76
C HIS A 6 8.67 1.06 -11.55
N LEU A 7 7.39 1.37 -11.47
CA LEU A 7 6.56 0.89 -10.36
C LEU A 7 6.27 -0.60 -10.52
N SER A 8 6.14 -1.29 -9.39
CA SER A 8 5.72 -2.69 -9.39
C SER A 8 4.33 -2.83 -9.99
N GLU A 9 3.97 -4.04 -10.37
CA GLU A 9 2.65 -4.32 -10.94
C GLU A 9 1.53 -3.92 -9.98
N VAL A 10 1.67 -4.24 -8.69
CA VAL A 10 0.67 -3.88 -7.69
C VAL A 10 0.58 -2.36 -7.54
N ALA A 11 1.72 -1.67 -7.48
CA ALA A 11 1.73 -0.21 -7.37
C ALA A 11 1.08 0.45 -8.59
N ARG A 12 1.31 -0.08 -9.78
CA ARG A 12 0.66 0.43 -11.00
C ARG A 12 -0.85 0.22 -10.97
N SER A 13 -1.29 -0.90 -10.44
CA SER A 13 -2.73 -1.15 -10.27
C SER A 13 -3.36 -0.13 -9.32
N VAL A 14 -2.68 0.20 -8.22
CA VAL A 14 -3.15 1.23 -7.29
C VAL A 14 -3.19 2.59 -7.96
N TRP A 15 -2.18 2.92 -8.75
CA TRP A 15 -2.14 4.16 -9.53
C TRP A 15 -3.38 4.28 -10.41
N ASP A 16 -3.69 3.25 -11.17
CA ASP A 16 -4.85 3.24 -12.07
C ASP A 16 -6.16 3.46 -11.30
N GLN A 17 -6.29 2.82 -10.14
CA GLN A 17 -7.48 2.99 -9.30
C GLN A 17 -7.62 4.42 -8.77
N VAL A 18 -6.51 5.01 -8.31
CA VAL A 18 -6.53 6.38 -7.80
C VAL A 18 -6.91 7.36 -8.91
N VAL A 19 -6.28 7.23 -10.07
CA VAL A 19 -6.50 8.14 -11.20
C VAL A 19 -7.94 8.08 -11.70
N LYS A 20 -8.59 6.93 -11.62
CA LYS A 20 -10.01 6.83 -11.97
C LYS A 20 -10.89 7.77 -11.17
N GLY A 21 -10.65 7.83 -9.87
CA GLY A 21 -11.44 8.68 -8.97
C GLY A 21 -10.88 10.08 -8.82
N ARG A 22 -9.63 10.28 -9.23
CA ARG A 22 -8.93 11.54 -9.09
C ARG A 22 -7.99 11.78 -10.27
N PRO A 23 -8.54 12.20 -11.42
CA PRO A 23 -7.75 12.35 -12.65
C PRO A 23 -6.60 13.35 -12.56
N ASP A 24 -6.64 14.27 -11.61
CA ASP A 24 -5.59 15.25 -11.38
C ASP A 24 -4.40 14.71 -10.59
N ALA A 25 -4.52 13.51 -10.02
CA ALA A 25 -3.44 12.93 -9.24
C ALA A 25 -2.28 12.49 -10.15
N GLU A 26 -1.08 12.92 -9.80
CA GLU A 26 0.14 12.57 -10.54
C GLU A 26 1.37 12.92 -9.72
N GLY A 27 2.53 12.54 -10.23
CA GLY A 27 3.80 12.96 -9.69
C GLY A 27 4.34 12.07 -8.57
N PRO A 28 5.47 12.52 -7.96
CA PRO A 28 6.17 11.70 -6.96
C PRO A 28 5.34 11.33 -5.74
N ASP A 29 4.45 12.22 -5.32
CA ASP A 29 3.58 11.94 -4.17
C ASP A 29 2.67 10.74 -4.45
N LEU A 30 2.11 10.68 -5.64
CA LEU A 30 1.27 9.54 -6.02
C LEU A 30 2.10 8.27 -6.15
N GLU A 31 3.31 8.37 -6.71
CA GLU A 31 4.22 7.22 -6.80
C GLU A 31 4.54 6.66 -5.42
N ALA A 32 4.86 7.55 -4.47
CA ALA A 32 5.16 7.15 -3.10
C ALA A 32 3.97 6.49 -2.44
N TYR A 33 2.79 7.06 -2.59
CA TYR A 33 1.56 6.50 -2.03
C TYR A 33 1.29 5.11 -2.59
N CYS A 34 1.36 4.95 -3.90
CA CYS A 34 1.13 3.65 -4.55
C CYS A 34 2.14 2.60 -4.10
N THR A 35 3.40 3.01 -3.92
CA THR A 35 4.45 2.13 -3.41
C THR A 35 4.15 1.67 -1.98
N GLN A 36 3.70 2.59 -1.12
CA GLN A 36 3.36 2.23 0.26
C GLN A 36 2.16 1.29 0.32
N VAL A 37 1.14 1.51 -0.50
CA VAL A 37 0.00 0.60 -0.58
C VAL A 37 0.47 -0.79 -1.03
N ALA A 38 1.34 -0.86 -2.03
CA ALA A 38 1.87 -2.14 -2.52
C ALA A 38 2.66 -2.87 -1.44
N ARG A 39 3.49 -2.16 -0.68
CA ARG A 39 4.26 -2.74 0.43
C ARG A 39 3.36 -3.23 1.55
N MET A 40 2.33 -2.46 1.88
CA MET A 40 1.35 -2.86 2.87
C MET A 40 0.69 -4.19 2.48
N ARG A 41 0.25 -4.29 1.23
CA ARG A 41 -0.41 -5.49 0.73
C ARG A 41 0.53 -6.70 0.68
N ASP A 42 1.78 -6.49 0.28
CA ASP A 42 2.79 -7.56 0.26
C ASP A 42 3.07 -8.06 1.68
N ALA A 43 3.25 -7.14 2.63
CA ALA A 43 3.48 -7.51 4.02
C ALA A 43 2.28 -8.28 4.59
N GLN A 44 1.06 -7.83 4.31
CA GLN A 44 -0.16 -8.52 4.74
C GLN A 44 -0.24 -9.92 4.18
N ALA A 45 0.08 -10.09 2.90
CA ALA A 45 0.04 -11.40 2.26
C ALA A 45 1.07 -12.37 2.87
N ARG A 46 2.27 -11.88 3.19
CA ARG A 46 3.29 -12.70 3.84
C ARG A 46 2.88 -13.11 5.24
N ILE A 47 2.33 -12.19 6.02
CA ILE A 47 1.86 -12.49 7.37
C ILE A 47 0.71 -13.49 7.32
N ASP A 48 -0.22 -13.32 6.39
CA ASP A 48 -1.36 -14.24 6.24
C ASP A 48 -0.89 -15.65 5.88
N ALA A 49 0.15 -15.76 5.06
CA ALA A 49 0.69 -17.05 4.63
C ALA A 49 1.58 -17.70 5.69
N GLU A 50 2.36 -16.91 6.42
CA GLU A 50 3.42 -17.43 7.31
C GLU A 50 3.09 -17.31 8.80
N GLY A 51 2.07 -16.52 9.15
CA GLY A 51 1.66 -16.30 10.53
C GLY A 51 2.37 -15.11 11.18
N LEU A 52 1.82 -14.68 12.31
CA LEU A 52 2.34 -13.53 13.05
C LEU A 52 3.68 -13.81 13.71
N VAL A 53 3.95 -15.08 14.00
CA VAL A 53 5.17 -15.54 14.68
C VAL A 53 5.89 -16.51 13.76
N VAL A 54 7.17 -16.30 13.58
CA VAL A 54 8.03 -17.17 12.76
C VAL A 54 9.24 -17.60 13.57
N ALA A 55 9.99 -18.58 13.08
CA ALA A 55 11.21 -19.03 13.73
C ALA A 55 12.41 -18.19 13.25
N ASP A 56 13.28 -17.79 14.17
CA ASP A 56 14.54 -17.15 13.81
C ASP A 56 15.57 -18.22 13.40
N GLU A 57 16.82 -17.80 13.13
CA GLU A 57 17.89 -18.71 12.71
C GLU A 57 18.16 -19.82 13.72
N LYS A 58 17.84 -19.61 14.99
CA LYS A 58 18.03 -20.58 16.05
C LYS A 58 16.76 -21.36 16.38
N GLY A 59 15.70 -21.17 15.60
CA GLY A 59 14.43 -21.82 15.81
C GLY A 59 13.56 -21.21 16.89
N ARG A 60 13.92 -20.03 17.41
CA ARG A 60 13.14 -19.38 18.47
C ARG A 60 11.96 -18.62 17.86
N PRO A 61 10.79 -18.60 18.55
CA PRO A 61 9.65 -17.83 18.05
C PRO A 61 9.92 -16.32 18.15
N VAL A 62 9.72 -15.61 17.05
CA VAL A 62 9.87 -14.16 16.98
C VAL A 62 8.73 -13.58 16.16
N PRO A 63 8.38 -12.30 16.36
CA PRO A 63 7.40 -11.64 15.49
C PRO A 63 7.85 -11.66 14.05
N HIS A 64 6.90 -11.83 13.12
CA HIS A 64 7.20 -11.81 11.69
C HIS A 64 7.82 -10.46 11.32
N PRO A 65 8.95 -10.45 10.58
CA PRO A 65 9.61 -9.19 10.20
C PRO A 65 8.71 -8.24 9.41
N ALA A 66 7.75 -8.78 8.64
CA ALA A 66 6.82 -7.97 7.85
C ALA A 66 5.84 -7.16 8.71
N LEU A 67 5.68 -7.47 9.99
CA LEU A 67 4.78 -6.70 10.88
C LEU A 67 5.23 -5.24 11.00
N ALA A 68 6.52 -4.99 11.15
CA ALA A 68 7.04 -3.62 11.22
C ALA A 68 6.85 -2.90 9.88
N ILE A 69 7.04 -3.59 8.78
CA ILE A 69 6.84 -3.04 7.43
C ILE A 69 5.37 -2.68 7.22
N GLU A 70 4.47 -3.59 7.60
CA GLU A 70 3.03 -3.35 7.49
C GLU A 70 2.61 -2.13 8.30
N LYS A 71 3.06 -2.04 9.54
CA LYS A 71 2.72 -0.93 10.43
C LYS A 71 3.19 0.41 9.87
N ALA A 72 4.44 0.47 9.39
CA ALA A 72 5.00 1.69 8.81
C ALA A 72 4.25 2.09 7.53
N ALA A 73 3.97 1.12 6.66
CA ALA A 73 3.25 1.38 5.42
C ALA A 73 1.81 1.84 5.68
N GLN A 74 1.12 1.23 6.66
CA GLN A 74 -0.23 1.64 7.04
C GLN A 74 -0.27 3.08 7.56
N ALA A 75 0.74 3.48 8.32
CA ALA A 75 0.82 4.86 8.82
C ALA A 75 0.94 5.85 7.67
N GLU A 76 1.77 5.56 6.68
CA GLU A 76 1.93 6.42 5.51
C GLU A 76 0.66 6.45 4.66
N VAL A 77 0.03 5.29 4.44
CA VAL A 77 -1.21 5.23 3.67
C VAL A 77 -2.29 6.08 4.34
N ARG A 78 -2.44 5.97 5.67
CA ARG A 78 -3.43 6.76 6.40
C ARG A 78 -3.13 8.26 6.35
N ALA A 79 -1.85 8.63 6.42
CA ALA A 79 -1.45 10.04 6.40
C ALA A 79 -1.80 10.72 5.07
N TRP A 80 -1.75 9.98 3.96
CA TRP A 80 -1.97 10.53 2.62
C TRP A 80 -3.31 10.16 2.00
N ALA A 81 -4.12 9.38 2.68
CA ALA A 81 -5.37 8.87 2.11
C ALA A 81 -6.31 9.97 1.64
N ASP A 82 -6.44 11.06 2.40
CA ASP A 82 -7.33 12.16 2.05
C ASP A 82 -6.93 12.85 0.75
N ARG A 83 -5.63 12.96 0.50
CA ARG A 83 -5.12 13.59 -0.71
C ARG A 83 -5.53 12.85 -1.98
N PHE A 84 -5.65 11.54 -1.89
CA PHE A 84 -5.93 10.69 -3.06
C PHE A 84 -7.35 10.10 -3.04
N ARG A 85 -8.23 10.64 -2.23
CA ARG A 85 -9.63 10.25 -2.24
C ARG A 85 -10.31 10.64 -3.54
N PRO A 86 -11.28 9.87 -4.02
CA PRO A 86 -12.06 10.26 -5.18
C PRO A 86 -12.68 11.65 -5.00
N LEU A 87 -12.63 12.44 -6.06
CA LEU A 87 -13.17 13.80 -6.05
C LEU A 87 -14.69 13.82 -5.88
N MET A 88 -15.34 12.84 -6.49
CA MET A 88 -16.79 12.73 -6.46
C MET A 88 -17.16 11.32 -6.10
N GLY A 89 -18.24 11.17 -5.44
CA GLY A 89 -18.77 10.03 -5.55
C GLY A 89 -19.06 9.05 -4.51
N MET A 90 -18.42 7.91 -4.45
CA MET A 90 -18.79 6.84 -3.55
C MET A 90 -18.96 7.27 -2.11
N TRP A 91 -18.16 8.22 -1.66
CA TRP A 91 -18.23 8.72 -0.28
C TRP A 91 -19.52 9.50 -0.01
N ASP A 92 -20.02 10.18 -1.03
CA ASP A 92 -21.24 10.98 -0.90
C ASP A 92 -22.49 10.12 -0.98
N LEU A 93 -22.36 8.90 -1.43
CA LEU A 93 -23.49 7.98 -1.57
C LEU A 93 -23.71 7.12 -0.33
N ILE A 94 -22.82 7.21 0.62
CA ILE A 94 -22.87 6.43 1.86
C ILE A 94 -23.45 7.26 3.04
#